data_a75c09c35098bd57a7a12b595e07ebfe
#
_entry.id   a75c09c35098bd57a7a12b595e07ebfe
#
_cell.length_a   1.000
_cell.length_b   1.000
_cell.length_c   1.000
_cell.angle_alpha   90.00
_cell.angle_beta   90.00
_cell.angle_gamma   90.00
#
_symmetry.space_group_name_H-M   'P 1'
#
loop_
_entity.id
_entity.type
_entity.pdbx_description
1 polymer ?
#
loop_
_entity_poly.entity_id
_entity_poly.type
_entity_poly.pdbx_seq_one_letter_code
_entity_poly.pdbx_strand_id
1 'polypeptide(L)'
;MDYTITLTTTEKKAMETITADVDDWITNAAQNRARIAKEEIIANLITHCNANGITMATGEEAQITQAYSLGVAEAYADAPSP
;
A
#
# COMPACT_ATOMS: atom_id res chain seq x y z
N MET A 1 11.04 5.92 -3.03
CA MET A 1 11.49 5.46 -1.70
C MET A 1 11.88 4.00 -1.79
N ASP A 2 13.09 3.69 -1.36
CA ASP A 2 13.61 2.33 -1.44
C ASP A 2 13.44 1.62 -0.11
N TYR A 3 13.06 0.36 -0.16
CA TYR A 3 12.95 -0.48 1.03
C TYR A 3 13.95 -1.62 0.96
N THR A 4 14.60 -1.89 2.07
CA THR A 4 15.55 -2.99 2.18
C THR A 4 14.95 -4.08 3.05
N ILE A 5 14.93 -5.31 2.55
CA ILE A 5 14.45 -6.46 3.30
C ILE A 5 15.65 -7.37 3.55
N THR A 6 15.89 -7.68 4.83
CA THR A 6 16.99 -8.55 5.23
C THR A 6 16.45 -9.86 5.75
N LEU A 7 16.90 -10.96 5.16
CA LEU A 7 16.55 -12.31 5.58
C LEU A 7 17.79 -13.01 6.14
N THR A 8 17.59 -13.84 7.16
CA THR A 8 18.65 -14.70 7.67
C THR A 8 18.95 -15.80 6.65
N THR A 9 20.08 -16.48 6.80
CA THR A 9 20.43 -17.60 5.93
C THR A 9 19.34 -18.69 5.95
N THR A 10 18.78 -18.97 7.14
CA THR A 10 17.72 -19.95 7.30
C THR A 10 16.44 -19.53 6.57
N GLU A 11 16.08 -18.24 6.69
CA GLU A 11 14.92 -17.70 6.00
C GLU A 11 15.08 -17.73 4.49
N LYS A 12 16.27 -17.41 3.98
CA LYS A 12 16.57 -17.49 2.55
C LYS A 12 16.41 -18.93 2.03
N LYS A 13 16.92 -19.90 2.77
CA LYS A 13 16.80 -21.30 2.39
C LYS A 13 15.33 -21.74 2.35
N ALA A 14 14.54 -21.29 3.33
CA ALA A 14 13.12 -21.58 3.34
C ALA A 14 12.41 -20.98 2.13
N MET A 15 12.74 -19.75 1.76
CA MET A 15 12.15 -19.08 0.60
C MET A 15 12.54 -19.77 -0.71
N GLU A 16 13.74 -20.32 -0.80
CA GLU A 16 14.21 -21.04 -1.98
C GLU A 16 13.38 -22.28 -2.29
N THR A 17 12.66 -22.82 -1.32
CA THR A 17 11.73 -23.93 -1.56
C THR A 17 10.43 -23.49 -2.22
N ILE A 18 10.14 -22.18 -2.17
CA ILE A 18 8.91 -21.60 -2.71
C ILE A 18 9.13 -21.00 -4.10
N THR A 19 10.29 -20.40 -4.31
CA THR A 19 10.60 -19.70 -5.56
C THR A 19 12.08 -19.81 -5.90
N ALA A 20 12.38 -19.82 -7.19
CA ALA A 20 13.76 -19.80 -7.68
C ALA A 20 14.37 -18.38 -7.57
N ASP A 21 13.53 -17.35 -7.54
CA ASP A 21 13.94 -15.95 -7.42
C ASP A 21 13.20 -15.28 -6.26
N VAL A 22 13.88 -15.22 -5.12
CA VAL A 22 13.31 -14.66 -3.89
C VAL A 22 13.03 -13.16 -4.04
N ASP A 23 13.92 -12.42 -4.69
CA ASP A 23 13.75 -10.98 -4.89
C ASP A 23 12.50 -10.71 -5.73
N ASP A 24 12.29 -11.47 -6.78
CA ASP A 24 11.13 -11.34 -7.64
C ASP A 24 9.83 -11.67 -6.88
N TRP A 25 9.87 -12.74 -6.08
CA TRP A 25 8.75 -13.13 -5.25
C TRP A 25 8.34 -12.02 -4.27
N ILE A 26 9.34 -11.42 -3.58
CA ILE A 26 9.10 -10.34 -2.61
C ILE A 26 8.53 -9.11 -3.34
N THR A 27 9.10 -8.75 -4.49
CA THR A 27 8.64 -7.61 -5.28
C THR A 27 7.19 -7.80 -5.70
N ASN A 28 6.85 -8.97 -6.21
CA ASN A 28 5.48 -9.28 -6.64
C ASN A 28 4.49 -9.25 -5.47
N ALA A 29 4.87 -9.81 -4.33
CA ALA A 29 4.03 -9.80 -3.14
C ALA A 29 3.78 -8.37 -2.65
N ALA A 30 4.81 -7.54 -2.61
CA ALA A 30 4.69 -6.14 -2.21
C ALA A 30 3.82 -5.35 -3.19
N GLN A 31 4.00 -5.54 -4.49
CA GLN A 31 3.21 -4.87 -5.51
C GLN A 31 1.74 -5.26 -5.44
N ASN A 32 1.44 -6.55 -5.23
CA ASN A 32 0.07 -7.02 -5.08
C ASN A 32 -0.59 -6.42 -3.85
N ARG A 33 0.11 -6.37 -2.73
CA ARG A 33 -0.44 -5.79 -1.50
C ARG A 33 -0.63 -4.29 -1.64
N ALA A 34 0.29 -3.59 -2.32
CA ALA A 34 0.17 -2.17 -2.59
C ALA A 34 -1.04 -1.88 -3.48
N ARG A 35 -1.30 -2.71 -4.49
CA ARG A 35 -2.47 -2.57 -5.36
C ARG A 35 -3.77 -2.68 -4.55
N ILE A 36 -3.86 -3.67 -3.68
CA ILE A 36 -5.03 -3.87 -2.82
C ILE A 36 -5.22 -2.66 -1.89
N ALA A 37 -4.13 -2.17 -1.29
CA ALA A 37 -4.18 -1.00 -0.40
C ALA A 37 -4.64 0.26 -1.14
N LYS A 38 -4.18 0.47 -2.37
CA LYS A 38 -4.62 1.61 -3.19
C LYS A 38 -6.11 1.53 -3.50
N GLU A 39 -6.61 0.35 -3.83
CA GLU A 39 -8.03 0.15 -4.10
C GLU A 39 -8.88 0.47 -2.86
N GLU A 40 -8.45 0.06 -1.69
CA GLU A 40 -9.13 0.35 -0.42
C GLU A 40 -9.15 1.85 -0.12
N ILE A 41 -8.01 2.53 -0.32
CA ILE A 41 -7.90 3.97 -0.09
C ILE A 41 -8.86 4.72 -1.03
N ILE A 42 -8.87 4.37 -2.30
CA ILE A 42 -9.74 5.02 -3.29
C ILE A 42 -11.21 4.77 -2.99
N ALA A 43 -11.58 3.56 -2.59
CA ALA A 43 -12.95 3.24 -2.20
C ALA A 43 -13.40 4.10 -1.00
N ASN A 44 -12.54 4.26 -0.01
CA ASN A 44 -12.81 5.10 1.15
C ASN A 44 -12.91 6.58 0.76
N LEU A 45 -12.07 7.03 -0.17
CA LEU A 45 -12.11 8.39 -0.70
C LEU A 45 -13.43 8.67 -1.41
N ILE A 46 -13.90 7.75 -2.25
CA ILE A 46 -15.18 7.87 -2.95
C ILE A 46 -16.31 8.08 -1.94
N THR A 47 -16.38 7.25 -0.92
CA THR A 47 -17.38 7.34 0.13
C THR A 47 -17.33 8.69 0.84
N HIS A 48 -16.13 9.12 1.21
CA HIS A 48 -15.93 10.40 1.92
C HIS A 48 -16.34 11.59 1.05
N CYS A 49 -15.90 11.62 -0.20
CA CYS A 49 -16.23 12.72 -1.13
C CYS A 49 -17.72 12.80 -1.40
N ASN A 50 -18.39 11.67 -1.58
CA ASN A 50 -19.83 11.63 -1.81
C ASN A 50 -20.61 12.11 -0.58
N ALA A 51 -20.15 11.73 0.61
CA ALA A 51 -20.83 12.11 1.84
C ALA A 51 -20.68 13.60 2.16
N ASN A 52 -19.62 14.25 1.68
CA ASN A 52 -19.28 15.63 2.02
C ASN A 52 -19.36 16.60 0.83
N GLY A 53 -19.81 16.14 -0.34
CA GLY A 53 -19.93 16.97 -1.52
C GLY A 53 -18.60 17.48 -2.07
N ILE A 54 -17.54 16.70 -1.89
CA ILE A 54 -16.19 17.05 -2.34
C ILE A 54 -15.95 16.46 -3.74
N THR A 55 -15.40 17.26 -4.63
CA THR A 55 -15.01 16.76 -5.96
C THR A 55 -13.77 15.88 -5.85
N MET A 56 -13.88 14.65 -6.32
CA MET A 56 -12.80 13.69 -6.30
C MET A 56 -11.76 14.02 -7.37
N ALA A 57 -10.47 13.91 -7.02
CA ALA A 57 -9.38 14.12 -7.97
C ALA A 57 -9.42 13.06 -9.08
N THR A 58 -8.81 13.37 -10.22
CA THR A 58 -8.75 12.48 -11.37
C THR A 58 -7.38 11.82 -11.43
N GLY A 59 -7.38 10.49 -11.57
CA GLY A 59 -6.15 9.70 -11.64
C GLY A 59 -5.74 9.13 -10.29
N GLU A 60 -5.16 7.95 -10.31
CA GLU A 60 -4.83 7.20 -9.09
C GLU A 60 -3.89 7.96 -8.15
N GLU A 61 -2.79 8.51 -8.69
CA GLU A 61 -1.82 9.24 -7.88
C GLU A 61 -2.45 10.45 -7.19
N ALA A 62 -3.24 11.25 -7.94
CA ALA A 62 -3.92 12.40 -7.39
C ALA A 62 -4.98 12.02 -6.35
N GLN A 63 -5.67 10.90 -6.56
CA GLN A 63 -6.66 10.40 -5.62
C GLN A 63 -6.03 9.97 -4.31
N ILE A 64 -4.90 9.27 -4.35
CA ILE A 64 -4.16 8.88 -3.15
C ILE A 64 -3.69 10.13 -2.40
N THR A 65 -3.15 11.11 -3.11
CA THR A 65 -2.72 12.38 -2.51
C THR A 65 -3.91 13.10 -1.84
N GLN A 66 -5.05 13.14 -2.50
CA GLN A 66 -6.26 13.75 -1.95
C GLN A 66 -6.73 13.03 -0.68
N ALA A 67 -6.68 11.68 -0.67
CA ALA A 67 -7.06 10.89 0.50
C ALA A 67 -6.20 11.25 1.72
N TYR A 68 -4.90 11.42 1.53
CA TYR A 68 -4.02 11.88 2.62
C TYR A 68 -4.34 13.31 3.05
N SER A 69 -4.59 14.21 2.10
CA SER A 69 -4.94 15.60 2.41
C SER A 69 -6.22 15.73 3.23
N LEU A 70 -7.21 14.87 2.96
CA LEU A 70 -8.50 14.89 3.65
C LEU A 70 -8.53 14.05 4.93
N GLY A 71 -7.42 13.38 5.26
CA GLY A 71 -7.36 12.51 6.43
C GLY A 71 -8.11 11.19 6.24
N VAL A 72 -8.48 10.85 5.02
CA VAL A 72 -9.13 9.57 4.69
C VAL A 72 -8.13 8.42 4.78
N ALA A 73 -6.86 8.72 4.48
CA ALA A 73 -5.76 7.78 4.60
C ALA A 73 -4.64 8.40 5.43
N GLU A 74 -3.95 7.59 6.21
CA GLU A 74 -2.80 8.00 7.01
C GLU A 74 -1.73 6.94 6.92
N ALA A 75 -0.46 7.38 6.91
CA ALA A 75 0.65 6.44 7.02
C ALA A 75 0.56 5.72 8.37
N TYR A 76 0.85 4.42 8.39
CA TYR A 76 0.75 3.62 9.62
C TYR A 76 1.57 4.20 10.78
N ALA A 77 2.73 4.76 10.46
CA ALA A 77 3.62 5.37 11.47
C ALA A 77 3.02 6.63 12.09
N ASP A 78 2.09 7.32 11.40
CA ASP A 78 1.44 8.54 11.85
C ASP A 78 0.05 8.28 12.44
N ALA A 79 -0.46 7.07 12.29
CA ALA A 79 -1.77 6.70 12.82
C ALA A 79 -1.74 6.63 14.34
N PRO A 80 -2.82 7.06 15.04
CA PRO A 80 -2.88 6.92 16.49
C PRO A 80 -2.79 5.46 16.90
N SER A 81 -2.03 5.19 17.95
CA SER A 81 -1.97 3.84 18.50
C SER A 81 -3.30 3.50 19.18
N PRO A 82 -3.81 2.29 18.93
CA PRO A 82 -5.03 1.86 19.59
C PRO A 82 -4.84 1.68 21.10
#